data_96314c82193cd3194822f8d80aa662ce
#
_entry.id   96314c82193cd3194822f8d80aa662ce
#
_cell.length_a   1.000
_cell.length_b   1.000
_cell.length_c   1.000
_cell.angle_alpha   90.00
_cell.angle_beta   90.00
_cell.angle_gamma   90.00
#
_symmetry.space_group_name_H-M   'P 1'
#
loop_
_entity.id
_entity.type
_entity.pdbx_description
1 polymer ?
#
loop_
_entity_poly.entity_id
_entity_poly.type
_entity_poly.pdbx_seq_one_letter_code
_entity_poly.pdbx_strand_id
1 'polypeptide(L)'
;MTIQEIGLSLDTVWMLLAAMLVFFMQPGFALCEAGFTRSKNTANILFKNFVDFMLGSVLFWFIGFGLMFGSDGAGFAGMPNFGDLSFYKSDLPTEGFLMFETVFCATSATIVSGAMAERTKFSMYCVYSLFISLLIYPIEGHWTWGGGWLCNGEADSFMMTTFGATFHDFAGSAIVHSVGGVLALVGAICLGPRLGKYRGGKSNAIPGHNLMAAALGVFILWFGWFGFNPGSQLAASGEVNMNAISHVFLTTNLAAVCGGLATMAVTWIKYGKPSFSLMLNGVLAGLVAITAGCDLVSPLGAAIIGLLAGVILVFSIEFIDSKLHIDDPVGASSVHGVCGIFGTLMTGLLAVDGGAFYGGGFGFFAAQTFGILVIDVWAAVTGIILFLSIKKLVGLRVDKRIEEEGLDIYEHGESCFN
;
A
#
# COMPACT_ATOMS: atom_id res chain seq x y z
N MET A 1 -2.56 20.52 34.63
CA MET A 1 -2.91 19.65 33.51
C MET A 1 -4.13 18.84 33.91
N THR A 2 -5.21 18.94 33.18
CA THR A 2 -6.43 18.16 33.41
C THR A 2 -6.24 16.72 32.92
N ILE A 3 -7.11 15.80 33.33
CA ILE A 3 -7.10 14.41 32.82
C ILE A 3 -7.29 14.39 31.30
N GLN A 4 -8.13 15.28 30.77
CA GLN A 4 -8.37 15.42 29.32
C GLN A 4 -7.10 15.89 28.58
N GLU A 5 -6.37 16.87 29.10
CA GLU A 5 -5.10 17.33 28.52
C GLU A 5 -4.03 16.22 28.54
N ILE A 6 -3.99 15.40 29.60
CA ILE A 6 -3.07 14.25 29.66
C ILE A 6 -3.46 13.22 28.60
N GLY A 7 -4.77 12.90 28.46
CA GLY A 7 -5.27 11.99 27.44
C GLY A 7 -4.86 12.45 26.03
N LEU A 8 -5.15 13.68 25.68
CA LEU A 8 -4.81 14.26 24.39
C LEU A 8 -3.29 14.28 24.12
N SER A 9 -2.47 14.51 25.16
CA SER A 9 -1.03 14.44 25.06
C SER A 9 -0.55 13.02 24.73
N LEU A 10 -1.13 11.98 25.34
CA LEU A 10 -0.82 10.58 25.06
C LEU A 10 -1.24 10.20 23.64
N ASP A 11 -2.42 10.63 23.19
CA ASP A 11 -2.93 10.38 21.85
C ASP A 11 -2.03 11.02 20.80
N THR A 12 -1.60 12.29 21.04
CA THR A 12 -0.66 13.00 20.17
C THR A 12 0.69 12.29 20.11
N VAL A 13 1.25 11.87 21.24
CA VAL A 13 2.53 11.13 21.27
C VAL A 13 2.40 9.81 20.52
N TRP A 14 1.30 9.07 20.70
CA TRP A 14 1.07 7.82 19.97
C TRP A 14 1.01 8.03 18.47
N MET A 15 0.24 9.01 18.00
CA MET A 15 0.15 9.35 16.57
C MET A 15 1.51 9.74 15.99
N LEU A 16 2.31 10.55 16.68
CA LEU A 16 3.65 10.95 16.22
C LEU A 16 4.63 9.76 16.21
N LEU A 17 4.60 8.88 17.20
CA LEU A 17 5.39 7.64 17.20
C LEU A 17 4.98 6.74 16.05
N ALA A 18 3.68 6.59 15.79
CA ALA A 18 3.17 5.84 14.64
C ALA A 18 3.65 6.44 13.32
N ALA A 19 3.56 7.76 13.15
CA ALA A 19 4.09 8.45 11.97
C ALA A 19 5.59 8.17 11.76
N MET A 20 6.40 8.18 12.82
CA MET A 20 7.83 7.83 12.74
C MET A 20 8.06 6.37 12.35
N LEU A 21 7.26 5.43 12.86
CA LEU A 21 7.35 4.02 12.49
C LEU A 21 7.00 3.80 11.01
N VAL A 22 5.94 4.46 10.52
CA VAL A 22 5.55 4.37 9.10
C VAL A 22 6.56 5.10 8.21
N PHE A 23 7.11 6.26 8.63
CA PHE A 23 8.22 6.89 7.92
C PHE A 23 9.41 5.93 7.76
N PHE A 24 9.71 5.16 8.80
CA PHE A 24 10.80 4.17 8.76
C PHE A 24 10.52 2.99 7.82
N MET A 25 9.31 2.86 7.28
CA MET A 25 9.02 1.92 6.19
C MET A 25 9.67 2.35 4.86
N GLN A 26 10.00 3.62 4.65
CA GLN A 26 10.68 4.06 3.42
C GLN A 26 12.04 3.38 3.20
N PRO A 27 12.98 3.34 4.18
CA PRO A 27 14.18 2.51 4.04
C PRO A 27 13.86 1.02 3.93
N GLY A 28 12.76 0.54 4.52
CA GLY A 28 12.29 -0.83 4.35
C GLY A 28 11.94 -1.17 2.90
N PHE A 29 11.15 -0.34 2.24
CA PHE A 29 10.85 -0.46 0.80
C PHE A 29 12.12 -0.36 -0.04
N ALA A 30 12.96 0.62 0.20
CA ALA A 30 14.21 0.83 -0.52
C ALA A 30 15.11 -0.41 -0.48
N LEU A 31 15.30 -1.02 0.69
CA LEU A 31 16.11 -2.23 0.86
C LEU A 31 15.45 -3.47 0.25
N CYS A 32 14.14 -3.60 0.38
CA CYS A 32 13.37 -4.70 -0.19
C CYS A 32 13.47 -4.67 -1.72
N GLU A 33 13.16 -3.53 -2.34
CA GLU A 33 13.23 -3.35 -3.79
C GLU A 33 14.66 -3.52 -4.32
N ALA A 34 15.65 -2.89 -3.69
CA ALA A 34 17.05 -3.01 -4.07
C ALA A 34 17.51 -4.46 -4.00
N GLY A 35 17.15 -5.18 -2.94
CA GLY A 35 17.52 -6.59 -2.75
C GLY A 35 16.92 -7.53 -3.78
N PHE A 36 15.70 -7.28 -4.24
CA PHE A 36 15.01 -8.09 -5.26
C PHE A 36 15.34 -7.71 -6.70
N THR A 37 16.10 -6.67 -6.93
CA THR A 37 16.50 -6.22 -8.26
C THR A 37 18.00 -6.41 -8.51
N ARG A 38 18.49 -6.09 -9.72
CA ARG A 38 19.90 -6.26 -10.08
C ARG A 38 20.73 -5.08 -9.55
N SER A 39 21.96 -5.38 -9.10
CA SER A 39 22.88 -4.44 -8.44
C SER A 39 23.16 -3.15 -9.22
N LYS A 40 23.15 -3.21 -10.55
CA LYS A 40 23.39 -2.06 -11.46
C LYS A 40 22.30 -1.00 -11.47
N ASN A 41 21.23 -1.20 -10.68
CA ASN A 41 20.09 -0.28 -10.55
C ASN A 41 19.85 0.12 -9.09
N THR A 42 20.77 -0.19 -8.17
CA THR A 42 20.56 0.00 -6.73
C THR A 42 20.51 1.48 -6.36
N ALA A 43 21.42 2.32 -6.88
CA ALA A 43 21.41 3.76 -6.62
C ALA A 43 20.11 4.39 -7.15
N ASN A 44 19.68 4.01 -8.35
CA ASN A 44 18.41 4.47 -8.92
C ASN A 44 17.21 4.13 -8.03
N ILE A 45 17.15 2.91 -7.47
CA ILE A 45 16.08 2.47 -6.59
C ILE A 45 16.09 3.24 -5.27
N LEU A 46 17.24 3.38 -4.63
CA LEU A 46 17.36 4.16 -3.39
C LEU A 46 16.94 5.60 -3.62
N PHE A 47 17.43 6.22 -4.70
CA PHE A 47 17.09 7.60 -5.02
C PHE A 47 15.60 7.79 -5.28
N LYS A 48 14.95 6.86 -6.00
CA LYS A 48 13.50 6.89 -6.22
C LYS A 48 12.72 6.92 -4.89
N ASN A 49 13.06 6.06 -3.94
CA ASN A 49 12.40 6.02 -2.63
C ASN A 49 12.57 7.33 -1.83
N PHE A 50 13.75 7.98 -1.90
CA PHE A 50 13.93 9.30 -1.30
C PHE A 50 13.09 10.38 -1.97
N VAL A 51 13.12 10.43 -3.31
CA VAL A 51 12.38 11.45 -4.08
C VAL A 51 10.88 11.29 -3.92
N ASP A 52 10.40 10.07 -3.86
CA ASP A 52 8.99 9.77 -3.65
C ASP A 52 8.47 10.37 -2.35
N PHE A 53 9.20 10.12 -1.26
CA PHE A 53 8.85 10.72 0.03
C PHE A 53 8.95 12.25 0.02
N MET A 54 10.01 12.82 -0.60
CA MET A 54 10.18 14.28 -0.68
C MET A 54 9.06 14.94 -1.50
N LEU A 55 8.76 14.40 -2.68
CA LEU A 55 7.69 14.92 -3.53
C LEU A 55 6.32 14.72 -2.87
N GLY A 56 6.05 13.52 -2.35
CA GLY A 56 4.81 13.20 -1.66
C GLY A 56 4.56 14.15 -0.49
N SER A 57 5.57 14.40 0.34
CA SER A 57 5.46 15.32 1.49
C SER A 57 5.07 16.73 1.08
N VAL A 58 5.75 17.31 0.07
CA VAL A 58 5.47 18.68 -0.36
C VAL A 58 4.10 18.79 -1.03
N LEU A 59 3.77 17.85 -1.92
CA LEU A 59 2.55 17.91 -2.71
C LEU A 59 1.31 17.59 -1.87
N PHE A 60 1.42 16.61 -0.98
CA PHE A 60 0.34 16.25 -0.08
C PHE A 60 0.04 17.39 0.90
N TRP A 61 1.09 18.00 1.51
CA TRP A 61 0.92 19.18 2.34
C TRP A 61 0.25 20.35 1.59
N PHE A 62 0.69 20.62 0.35
CA PHE A 62 0.28 21.84 -0.36
C PHE A 62 -1.13 21.73 -0.99
N ILE A 63 -1.51 20.54 -1.47
CA ILE A 63 -2.79 20.33 -2.18
C ILE A 63 -3.49 19.06 -1.69
N GLY A 64 -2.78 17.93 -1.58
CA GLY A 64 -3.38 16.61 -1.37
C GLY A 64 -4.16 16.53 -0.06
N PHE A 65 -3.67 17.12 1.02
CA PHE A 65 -4.34 17.11 2.31
C PHE A 65 -5.70 17.81 2.26
N GLY A 66 -5.80 18.93 1.55
CA GLY A 66 -7.07 19.61 1.32
C GLY A 66 -8.02 18.81 0.45
N LEU A 67 -7.52 18.14 -0.61
CA LEU A 67 -8.34 17.26 -1.43
C LEU A 67 -8.87 16.04 -0.64
N MET A 68 -8.08 15.53 0.29
CA MET A 68 -8.44 14.34 1.07
C MET A 68 -9.33 14.67 2.28
N PHE A 69 -9.00 15.70 3.05
CA PHE A 69 -9.66 16.02 4.33
C PHE A 69 -10.43 17.34 4.33
N GLY A 70 -10.41 18.06 3.21
CA GLY A 70 -11.20 19.28 3.05
C GLY A 70 -12.69 18.99 2.92
N SER A 71 -13.51 20.00 3.29
CA SER A 71 -14.95 19.92 3.09
C SER A 71 -15.32 19.92 1.62
N ASP A 72 -16.26 19.07 1.24
CA ASP A 72 -16.96 19.15 -0.04
C ASP A 72 -18.47 18.99 0.14
N GLY A 73 -19.25 19.29 -0.90
CA GLY A 73 -20.70 19.14 -0.84
C GLY A 73 -21.22 17.84 -1.46
N ALA A 74 -20.36 17.03 -2.09
CA ALA A 74 -20.76 15.85 -2.87
C ALA A 74 -20.10 14.56 -2.39
N GLY A 75 -19.14 14.63 -1.46
CA GLY A 75 -18.38 13.49 -0.94
C GLY A 75 -17.36 12.94 -1.93
N PHE A 76 -17.03 13.67 -3.01
CA PHE A 76 -16.11 13.19 -4.06
C PHE A 76 -14.65 13.62 -3.83
N ALA A 77 -14.43 14.89 -3.48
CA ALA A 77 -13.10 15.42 -3.15
C ALA A 77 -13.25 16.72 -2.40
N GLY A 78 -12.40 16.94 -1.41
CA GLY A 78 -12.29 18.24 -0.72
C GLY A 78 -11.67 19.32 -1.62
N MET A 79 -11.52 20.51 -1.07
CA MET A 79 -10.92 21.65 -1.76
C MET A 79 -9.41 21.72 -1.49
N PRO A 80 -8.57 22.01 -2.51
CA PRO A 80 -7.14 22.22 -2.32
C PRO A 80 -6.87 23.29 -1.25
N ASN A 81 -5.93 23.02 -0.36
CA ASN A 81 -5.63 23.88 0.78
C ASN A 81 -4.48 24.89 0.54
N PHE A 82 -3.65 24.69 -0.48
CA PHE A 82 -2.51 25.55 -0.82
C PHE A 82 -1.60 25.88 0.38
N GLY A 83 -1.40 24.88 1.26
CA GLY A 83 -0.59 24.98 2.46
C GLY A 83 -1.29 25.60 3.67
N ASP A 84 -2.53 26.08 3.54
CA ASP A 84 -3.34 26.52 4.67
C ASP A 84 -3.99 25.32 5.36
N LEU A 85 -3.69 25.10 6.63
CA LEU A 85 -4.21 24.00 7.44
C LEU A 85 -5.39 24.42 8.34
N SER A 86 -5.79 25.68 8.31
CA SER A 86 -6.82 26.25 9.20
C SER A 86 -8.23 25.67 8.97
N PHE A 87 -8.46 25.05 7.82
CA PHE A 87 -9.72 24.40 7.47
C PHE A 87 -9.98 23.11 8.27
N TYR A 88 -8.89 22.38 8.63
CA TYR A 88 -9.01 21.10 9.34
C TYR A 88 -9.16 21.33 10.84
N LYS A 89 -10.18 20.74 11.43
CA LYS A 89 -10.48 20.83 12.87
C LYS A 89 -10.54 19.44 13.46
N SER A 90 -9.67 19.17 14.40
CA SER A 90 -9.57 17.92 15.16
C SER A 90 -9.09 18.24 16.57
N ASP A 91 -9.31 17.33 17.49
CA ASP A 91 -8.71 17.39 18.83
C ASP A 91 -7.21 17.16 18.79
N LEU A 92 -6.73 16.36 17.83
CA LEU A 92 -5.30 16.14 17.60
C LEU A 92 -4.67 17.33 16.86
N PRO A 93 -3.39 17.65 17.12
CA PRO A 93 -2.67 18.68 16.38
C PRO A 93 -2.65 18.43 14.88
N THR A 94 -3.13 19.38 14.10
CA THR A 94 -3.29 19.27 12.64
C THR A 94 -1.98 18.92 11.93
N GLU A 95 -0.86 19.53 12.33
CA GLU A 95 0.44 19.27 11.72
C GLU A 95 0.92 17.83 12.00
N GLY A 96 0.61 17.29 13.18
CA GLY A 96 0.88 15.91 13.53
C GLY A 96 0.07 14.94 12.69
N PHE A 97 -1.22 15.20 12.53
CA PHE A 97 -2.11 14.40 11.69
C PHE A 97 -1.72 14.48 10.20
N LEU A 98 -1.39 15.69 9.70
CA LEU A 98 -0.84 15.84 8.35
C LEU A 98 0.41 14.99 8.15
N MET A 99 1.35 14.99 9.11
CA MET A 99 2.56 14.17 9.01
C MET A 99 2.23 12.67 9.02
N PHE A 100 1.28 12.24 9.84
CA PHE A 100 0.78 10.86 9.86
C PHE A 100 0.20 10.46 8.50
N GLU A 101 -0.69 11.25 7.93
CA GLU A 101 -1.30 10.97 6.63
C GLU A 101 -0.31 11.07 5.45
N THR A 102 0.71 11.93 5.57
CA THR A 102 1.78 12.07 4.56
C THR A 102 2.54 10.78 4.36
N VAL A 103 2.85 10.03 5.41
CA VAL A 103 3.59 8.77 5.30
C VAL A 103 2.75 7.64 4.66
N PHE A 104 1.43 7.69 4.77
CA PHE A 104 0.51 6.79 4.05
C PHE A 104 0.43 7.13 2.57
N CYS A 105 0.29 8.40 2.24
CA CYS A 105 0.32 8.90 0.86
C CYS A 105 1.61 8.46 0.13
N ALA A 106 2.77 8.70 0.74
CA ALA A 106 4.05 8.29 0.19
C ALA A 106 4.14 6.77 -0.01
N THR A 107 3.55 5.98 0.90
CA THR A 107 3.53 4.51 0.79
C THR A 107 2.78 4.05 -0.47
N SER A 108 1.63 4.64 -0.81
CA SER A 108 0.86 4.27 -2.01
C SER A 108 1.66 4.49 -3.30
N ALA A 109 2.41 5.58 -3.40
CA ALA A 109 3.25 5.90 -4.54
C ALA A 109 4.50 4.99 -4.62
N THR A 110 5.16 4.73 -3.47
CA THR A 110 6.34 3.86 -3.38
C THR A 110 6.05 2.43 -3.88
N ILE A 111 4.87 1.87 -3.63
CA ILE A 111 4.48 0.53 -4.11
C ILE A 111 4.64 0.40 -5.63
N VAL A 112 4.34 1.44 -6.39
CA VAL A 112 4.44 1.43 -7.86
C VAL A 112 5.89 1.32 -8.33
N SER A 113 6.83 1.85 -7.56
CA SER A 113 8.27 1.83 -7.85
C SER A 113 8.79 0.43 -8.15
N GLY A 114 8.43 -0.54 -7.32
CA GLY A 114 8.92 -1.92 -7.40
C GLY A 114 8.55 -2.63 -8.70
N ALA A 115 7.29 -2.50 -9.14
CA ALA A 115 6.81 -3.14 -10.37
C ALA A 115 7.43 -2.54 -11.63
N MET A 116 7.86 -1.29 -11.59
CA MET A 116 8.43 -0.57 -12.71
C MET A 116 9.98 -0.49 -12.66
N ALA A 117 10.60 -1.13 -11.70
CA ALA A 117 12.04 -1.11 -11.47
C ALA A 117 12.86 -1.58 -12.68
N GLU A 118 14.11 -1.12 -12.76
CA GLU A 118 15.16 -1.49 -13.72
C GLU A 118 15.00 -0.98 -15.17
N ARG A 119 13.88 -0.33 -15.54
CA ARG A 119 13.66 0.10 -16.93
C ARG A 119 12.88 1.40 -17.09
N THR A 120 12.44 2.04 -15.99
CA THR A 120 11.73 3.33 -16.03
C THR A 120 12.73 4.50 -15.99
N LYS A 121 12.50 5.53 -16.81
CA LYS A 121 13.25 6.79 -16.70
C LYS A 121 13.00 7.43 -15.34
N PHE A 122 14.05 7.87 -14.67
CA PHE A 122 13.95 8.50 -13.36
C PHE A 122 13.07 9.75 -13.35
N SER A 123 13.18 10.60 -14.38
CA SER A 123 12.32 11.78 -14.52
C SER A 123 10.84 11.44 -14.64
N MET A 124 10.49 10.31 -15.27
CA MET A 124 9.10 9.87 -15.40
C MET A 124 8.59 9.23 -14.11
N TYR A 125 9.49 8.64 -13.32
CA TYR A 125 9.19 8.26 -11.95
C TYR A 125 8.71 9.46 -11.13
N CYS A 126 9.47 10.56 -11.14
CA CYS A 126 9.10 11.78 -10.42
C CYS A 126 7.72 12.31 -10.89
N VAL A 127 7.44 12.25 -12.19
CA VAL A 127 6.16 12.72 -12.74
C VAL A 127 4.99 11.87 -12.26
N TYR A 128 5.07 10.53 -12.34
CA TYR A 128 3.93 9.73 -11.91
C TYR A 128 3.74 9.72 -10.39
N SER A 129 4.82 9.74 -9.59
CA SER A 129 4.75 9.88 -8.14
C SER A 129 4.07 11.18 -7.75
N LEU A 130 4.38 12.29 -8.44
CA LEU A 130 3.71 13.58 -8.28
C LEU A 130 2.18 13.43 -8.45
N PHE A 131 1.72 12.83 -9.55
CA PHE A 131 0.27 12.71 -9.81
C PHE A 131 -0.42 11.75 -8.85
N ILE A 132 0.25 10.68 -8.42
CA ILE A 132 -0.31 9.75 -7.42
C ILE A 132 -0.52 10.48 -6.11
N SER A 133 0.50 11.17 -5.59
CA SER A 133 0.47 11.86 -4.30
C SER A 133 -0.43 13.12 -4.30
N LEU A 134 -0.57 13.77 -5.46
CA LEU A 134 -1.32 15.01 -5.59
C LEU A 134 -2.80 14.80 -5.83
N LEU A 135 -3.19 13.80 -6.62
CA LEU A 135 -4.55 13.65 -7.13
C LEU A 135 -5.13 12.25 -6.90
N ILE A 136 -4.41 11.17 -7.32
CA ILE A 136 -5.02 9.84 -7.38
C ILE A 136 -5.35 9.35 -5.98
N TYR A 137 -4.37 9.33 -5.10
CA TYR A 137 -4.51 8.90 -3.71
C TYR A 137 -5.41 9.82 -2.87
N PRO A 138 -5.24 11.17 -2.88
CA PRO A 138 -6.06 12.02 -2.04
C PRO A 138 -7.55 12.00 -2.39
N ILE A 139 -7.91 11.89 -3.67
CA ILE A 139 -9.31 11.88 -4.09
C ILE A 139 -10.01 10.60 -3.63
N GLU A 140 -9.42 9.43 -3.83
CA GLU A 140 -10.04 8.18 -3.38
C GLU A 140 -9.98 8.03 -1.85
N GLY A 141 -8.93 8.53 -1.21
CA GLY A 141 -8.82 8.60 0.24
C GLY A 141 -9.90 9.49 0.86
N HIS A 142 -10.35 10.54 0.17
CA HIS A 142 -11.49 11.35 0.59
C HIS A 142 -12.78 10.54 0.69
N TRP A 143 -13.00 9.60 -0.24
CA TRP A 143 -14.24 8.78 -0.24
C TRP A 143 -14.44 7.96 1.03
N THR A 144 -13.36 7.70 1.74
CA THR A 144 -13.32 6.90 2.96
C THR A 144 -12.86 7.73 4.16
N TRP A 145 -11.57 7.94 4.34
CA TRP A 145 -11.00 8.60 5.51
C TRP A 145 -11.31 10.09 5.57
N GLY A 146 -11.53 10.73 4.42
CA GLY A 146 -11.93 12.14 4.33
C GLY A 146 -13.39 12.43 4.60
N GLY A 147 -14.20 11.43 4.99
CA GLY A 147 -15.62 11.61 5.27
C GLY A 147 -16.50 11.61 4.01
N GLY A 148 -16.01 11.10 2.88
CA GLY A 148 -16.72 11.08 1.61
C GLY A 148 -17.81 10.01 1.51
N TRP A 149 -18.30 9.78 0.31
CA TRP A 149 -19.54 9.05 0.05
C TRP A 149 -19.51 7.55 0.36
N LEU A 150 -18.33 6.90 0.39
CA LEU A 150 -18.22 5.48 0.74
C LEU A 150 -18.33 5.21 2.25
N CYS A 151 -17.99 6.19 3.10
CA CYS A 151 -18.08 6.05 4.55
C CYS A 151 -19.23 6.85 5.16
N ASN A 152 -20.08 7.51 4.35
CA ASN A 152 -21.24 8.25 4.85
C ASN A 152 -22.26 7.28 5.47
N GLY A 153 -22.39 7.33 6.81
CA GLY A 153 -23.29 6.51 7.61
C GLY A 153 -24.70 7.08 7.82
N GLU A 154 -25.04 8.20 7.17
CA GLU A 154 -26.39 8.76 7.24
C GLU A 154 -27.41 7.76 6.67
N ALA A 155 -28.57 7.65 7.31
CA ALA A 155 -29.56 6.61 6.98
C ALA A 155 -30.08 6.69 5.54
N ASP A 156 -30.03 7.86 4.92
CA ASP A 156 -30.44 8.13 3.54
C ASP A 156 -29.26 8.12 2.55
N SER A 157 -28.05 7.87 3.01
CA SER A 157 -26.89 7.76 2.15
C SER A 157 -26.99 6.59 1.18
N PHE A 158 -26.27 6.66 0.05
CA PHE A 158 -26.22 5.59 -0.94
C PHE A 158 -25.76 4.26 -0.33
N MET A 159 -24.73 4.27 0.50
CA MET A 159 -24.18 3.05 1.11
C MET A 159 -25.19 2.41 2.06
N MET A 160 -25.79 3.21 2.95
CA MET A 160 -26.74 2.70 3.93
C MET A 160 -28.05 2.23 3.30
N THR A 161 -28.57 2.95 2.31
CA THR A 161 -29.81 2.54 1.61
C THR A 161 -29.64 1.31 0.72
N THR A 162 -28.43 1.12 0.16
CA THR A 162 -28.16 0.01 -0.76
C THR A 162 -27.69 -1.25 -0.05
N PHE A 163 -26.78 -1.11 0.91
CA PHE A 163 -26.09 -2.23 1.54
C PHE A 163 -26.43 -2.39 3.04
N GLY A 164 -27.00 -1.37 3.67
CA GLY A 164 -27.19 -1.34 5.12
C GLY A 164 -25.88 -1.21 5.91
N ALA A 165 -24.79 -0.86 5.25
CA ALA A 165 -23.46 -0.71 5.83
C ALA A 165 -22.60 0.24 5.00
N THR A 166 -21.61 0.88 5.64
CA THR A 166 -20.59 1.68 4.96
C THR A 166 -19.38 0.82 4.57
N PHE A 167 -18.54 1.34 3.70
CA PHE A 167 -17.22 0.78 3.42
C PHE A 167 -16.28 1.02 4.60
N HIS A 168 -15.50 0.01 4.96
CA HIS A 168 -14.51 0.08 6.04
C HIS A 168 -13.13 -0.35 5.56
N ASP A 169 -12.16 0.50 5.79
CA ASP A 169 -10.74 0.20 5.58
C ASP A 169 -9.93 0.89 6.69
N PHE A 170 -9.62 0.13 7.75
CA PHE A 170 -9.07 0.70 8.97
C PHE A 170 -7.73 1.41 8.75
N ALA A 171 -6.82 0.75 8.05
CA ALA A 171 -5.49 1.30 7.83
C ALA A 171 -5.00 1.25 6.36
N GLY A 172 -5.83 0.84 5.38
CA GLY A 172 -5.54 1.04 3.96
C GLY A 172 -5.18 -0.20 3.16
N SER A 173 -5.80 -1.39 3.41
CA SER A 173 -5.69 -2.50 2.45
C SER A 173 -6.15 -2.09 1.05
N ALA A 174 -7.22 -1.29 0.97
CA ALA A 174 -7.73 -0.74 -0.27
C ALA A 174 -7.01 0.56 -0.63
N ILE A 175 -7.19 1.59 0.22
CA ILE A 175 -6.80 2.98 -0.03
C ILE A 175 -5.30 3.13 -0.34
N VAL A 176 -4.44 2.40 0.37
CA VAL A 176 -2.98 2.47 0.17
C VAL A 176 -2.49 1.33 -0.71
N HIS A 177 -2.81 0.09 -0.29
CA HIS A 177 -2.16 -1.08 -0.87
C HIS A 177 -2.80 -1.51 -2.19
N SER A 178 -4.12 -1.62 -2.28
CA SER A 178 -4.75 -2.02 -3.54
C SER A 178 -4.57 -0.94 -4.61
N VAL A 179 -4.75 0.33 -4.26
CA VAL A 179 -4.48 1.45 -5.17
C VAL A 179 -3.04 1.41 -5.69
N GLY A 180 -2.04 1.32 -4.79
CA GLY A 180 -0.64 1.20 -5.19
C GLY A 180 -0.37 -0.04 -6.05
N GLY A 181 -0.95 -1.19 -5.69
CA GLY A 181 -0.80 -2.45 -6.42
C GLY A 181 -1.45 -2.47 -7.80
N VAL A 182 -2.63 -1.86 -7.95
CA VAL A 182 -3.32 -1.70 -9.26
C VAL A 182 -2.56 -0.73 -10.14
N LEU A 183 -2.11 0.41 -9.61
CA LEU A 183 -1.24 1.35 -10.34
C LEU A 183 0.08 0.69 -10.76
N ALA A 184 0.67 -0.15 -9.91
CA ALA A 184 1.86 -0.93 -10.20
C ALA A 184 1.63 -1.90 -11.38
N LEU A 185 0.51 -2.61 -11.38
CA LEU A 185 0.11 -3.52 -12.46
C LEU A 185 -0.08 -2.77 -13.78
N VAL A 186 -0.84 -1.68 -13.77
CA VAL A 186 -1.09 -0.83 -14.95
C VAL A 186 0.22 -0.23 -15.46
N GLY A 187 1.07 0.27 -14.56
CA GLY A 187 2.39 0.79 -14.89
C GLY A 187 3.29 -0.25 -15.56
N ALA A 188 3.35 -1.46 -15.00
CA ALA A 188 4.12 -2.58 -15.57
C ALA A 188 3.63 -2.97 -16.97
N ILE A 189 2.30 -2.99 -17.19
CA ILE A 189 1.70 -3.25 -18.51
C ILE A 189 2.10 -2.16 -19.52
N CYS A 190 1.96 -0.89 -19.16
CA CYS A 190 2.28 0.23 -20.03
C CYS A 190 3.78 0.31 -20.37
N LEU A 191 4.65 -0.01 -19.42
CA LEU A 191 6.10 0.01 -19.54
C LEU A 191 6.65 -1.17 -20.36
N GLY A 192 6.03 -2.34 -20.20
CA GLY A 192 6.47 -3.59 -20.80
C GLY A 192 7.57 -4.31 -19.99
N PRO A 193 7.87 -5.58 -20.34
CA PRO A 193 8.80 -6.42 -19.59
C PRO A 193 10.26 -5.99 -19.74
N ARG A 194 11.10 -6.34 -18.74
CA ARG A 194 12.57 -6.19 -18.81
C ARG A 194 13.15 -7.00 -19.95
N LEU A 195 14.25 -6.53 -20.50
CA LEU A 195 14.97 -7.23 -21.57
C LEU A 195 15.33 -8.65 -21.14
N GLY A 196 14.93 -9.60 -21.95
CA GLY A 196 15.18 -11.02 -21.71
C GLY A 196 14.25 -11.72 -20.72
N LYS A 197 13.26 -11.02 -20.16
CA LYS A 197 12.29 -11.61 -19.22
C LYS A 197 11.46 -12.72 -19.87
N TYR A 198 11.00 -12.51 -21.07
CA TYR A 198 10.23 -13.51 -21.83
C TYR A 198 10.98 -13.91 -23.10
N ARG A 199 11.19 -15.22 -23.30
CA ARG A 199 11.82 -15.80 -24.48
C ARG A 199 11.07 -17.05 -24.92
N GLY A 200 10.67 -17.11 -26.20
CA GLY A 200 9.93 -18.25 -26.73
C GLY A 200 8.63 -18.56 -25.97
N GLY A 201 7.93 -17.53 -25.47
CA GLY A 201 6.69 -17.69 -24.72
C GLY A 201 6.89 -18.20 -23.27
N LYS A 202 8.12 -18.26 -22.78
CA LYS A 202 8.42 -18.69 -21.41
C LYS A 202 8.98 -17.53 -20.57
N SER A 203 8.59 -17.47 -19.32
CA SER A 203 9.18 -16.56 -18.34
C SER A 203 10.55 -17.04 -17.91
N ASN A 204 11.53 -16.12 -17.88
CA ASN A 204 12.85 -16.36 -17.35
C ASN A 204 13.01 -15.67 -16.00
N ALA A 205 13.58 -16.35 -15.02
CA ALA A 205 13.91 -15.74 -13.74
C ALA A 205 15.01 -14.68 -13.93
N ILE A 206 14.78 -13.49 -13.37
CA ILE A 206 15.79 -12.45 -13.20
C ILE A 206 15.96 -12.26 -11.70
N PRO A 207 16.90 -12.99 -11.06
CA PRO A 207 17.04 -12.96 -9.61
C PRO A 207 17.53 -11.59 -9.11
N GLY A 208 17.09 -11.22 -7.90
CA GLY A 208 17.66 -10.12 -7.16
C GLY A 208 19.12 -10.38 -6.76
N HIS A 209 19.86 -9.32 -6.50
CA HIS A 209 21.28 -9.46 -6.19
C HIS A 209 21.58 -9.62 -4.70
N ASN A 210 20.65 -9.26 -3.80
CA ASN A 210 20.93 -9.22 -2.36
C ASN A 210 19.71 -9.59 -1.51
N LEU A 211 19.50 -10.90 -1.28
CA LEU A 211 18.40 -11.36 -0.43
C LEU A 211 18.56 -10.98 1.04
N MET A 212 19.77 -10.68 1.51
CA MET A 212 20.01 -10.19 2.87
C MET A 212 19.42 -8.77 3.03
N ALA A 213 19.65 -7.89 2.06
CA ALA A 213 19.03 -6.55 2.05
C ALA A 213 17.50 -6.65 1.95
N ALA A 214 16.98 -7.53 1.08
CA ALA A 214 15.53 -7.76 0.97
C ALA A 214 14.93 -8.24 2.29
N ALA A 215 15.58 -9.18 2.98
CA ALA A 215 15.11 -9.68 4.27
C ALA A 215 15.11 -8.59 5.35
N LEU A 216 16.18 -7.79 5.43
CA LEU A 216 16.24 -6.66 6.35
C LEU A 216 15.13 -5.63 6.02
N GLY A 217 14.92 -5.35 4.74
CA GLY A 217 13.83 -4.48 4.29
C GLY A 217 12.46 -4.97 4.75
N VAL A 218 12.17 -6.26 4.62
CA VAL A 218 10.90 -6.85 5.09
C VAL A 218 10.76 -6.77 6.61
N PHE A 219 11.82 -6.98 7.40
CA PHE A 219 11.76 -6.78 8.85
C PHE A 219 11.49 -5.32 9.24
N ILE A 220 12.09 -4.36 8.54
CA ILE A 220 11.83 -2.93 8.74
C ILE A 220 10.38 -2.59 8.38
N LEU A 221 9.86 -3.13 7.27
CA LEU A 221 8.46 -2.97 6.88
C LEU A 221 7.51 -3.57 7.92
N TRP A 222 7.79 -4.77 8.41
CA TRP A 222 6.99 -5.40 9.46
C TRP A 222 6.99 -4.59 10.76
N PHE A 223 8.16 -4.11 11.19
CA PHE A 223 8.28 -3.22 12.34
C PHE A 223 7.49 -1.92 12.15
N GLY A 224 7.60 -1.29 10.99
CA GLY A 224 6.84 -0.10 10.65
C GLY A 224 5.33 -0.33 10.59
N TRP A 225 4.90 -1.57 10.28
CA TRP A 225 3.48 -1.93 10.27
C TRP A 225 2.80 -1.84 11.63
N PHE A 226 3.57 -1.90 12.71
CA PHE A 226 3.05 -1.59 14.05
C PHE A 226 2.76 -0.09 14.26
N GLY A 227 3.32 0.79 13.43
CA GLY A 227 2.88 2.17 13.30
C GLY A 227 1.72 2.32 12.31
N PHE A 228 1.70 1.49 11.27
CA PHE A 228 0.69 1.54 10.20
C PHE A 228 -0.69 1.14 10.72
N ASN A 229 -0.86 -0.09 11.20
CA ASN A 229 -2.14 -0.61 11.68
C ASN A 229 -2.49 -0.12 13.10
N PRO A 230 -1.76 -0.44 14.17
CA PRO A 230 -2.10 0.06 15.49
C PRO A 230 -2.07 1.59 15.61
N GLY A 231 -1.22 2.26 14.80
CA GLY A 231 -1.15 3.71 14.73
C GLY A 231 -2.43 4.36 14.21
N SER A 232 -3.16 3.69 13.30
CA SER A 232 -4.43 4.16 12.74
C SER A 232 -5.57 4.25 13.75
N GLN A 233 -5.38 3.75 14.99
CA GLN A 233 -6.28 4.03 16.10
C GLN A 233 -6.25 5.52 16.49
N LEU A 234 -5.18 6.25 16.19
CA LEU A 234 -4.97 7.68 16.45
C LEU A 234 -5.10 8.12 17.92
N ALA A 235 -5.40 7.20 18.82
CA ALA A 235 -5.60 7.46 20.24
C ALA A 235 -5.04 6.30 21.08
N ALA A 236 -4.39 6.62 22.20
CA ALA A 236 -3.84 5.65 23.16
C ALA A 236 -4.41 5.83 24.58
N SER A 237 -5.17 6.91 24.81
CA SER A 237 -5.72 7.24 26.11
C SER A 237 -6.99 6.44 26.41
N GLY A 238 -7.09 5.98 27.66
CA GLY A 238 -8.24 5.23 28.15
C GLY A 238 -8.22 3.74 27.79
N GLU A 239 -9.00 2.95 28.52
CA GLU A 239 -9.01 1.48 28.41
C GLU A 239 -9.42 0.99 27.01
N VAL A 240 -10.40 1.65 26.40
CA VAL A 240 -10.92 1.28 25.07
C VAL A 240 -9.82 1.37 24.03
N ASN A 241 -9.10 2.50 23.95
CA ASN A 241 -8.02 2.69 22.99
C ASN A 241 -6.82 1.77 23.26
N MET A 242 -6.45 1.57 24.52
CA MET A 242 -5.36 0.64 24.87
C MET A 242 -5.68 -0.79 24.43
N ASN A 243 -6.91 -1.24 24.64
CA ASN A 243 -7.36 -2.57 24.22
C ASN A 243 -7.40 -2.68 22.68
N ALA A 244 -7.91 -1.67 21.98
CA ALA A 244 -7.95 -1.62 20.54
C ALA A 244 -6.54 -1.69 19.92
N ILE A 245 -5.60 -0.85 20.37
CA ILE A 245 -4.20 -0.89 19.93
C ILE A 245 -3.60 -2.29 20.15
N SER A 246 -3.77 -2.85 21.37
CA SER A 246 -3.21 -4.16 21.71
C SER A 246 -3.78 -5.28 20.85
N HIS A 247 -5.09 -5.22 20.53
CA HIS A 247 -5.75 -6.13 19.61
C HIS A 247 -5.17 -6.03 18.20
N VAL A 248 -5.07 -4.82 17.67
CA VAL A 248 -4.54 -4.56 16.33
C VAL A 248 -3.07 -4.97 16.19
N PHE A 249 -2.25 -4.81 17.24
CA PHE A 249 -0.88 -5.36 17.27
C PHE A 249 -0.88 -6.87 17.08
N LEU A 250 -1.74 -7.58 17.82
CA LEU A 250 -1.81 -9.04 17.77
C LEU A 250 -2.31 -9.54 16.40
N THR A 251 -3.41 -8.99 15.89
CA THR A 251 -3.99 -9.39 14.61
C THR A 251 -3.05 -9.13 13.44
N THR A 252 -2.38 -7.97 13.43
CA THR A 252 -1.34 -7.62 12.46
C THR A 252 -0.19 -8.63 12.47
N ASN A 253 0.35 -8.93 13.65
CA ASN A 253 1.46 -9.88 13.78
C ASN A 253 1.07 -11.31 13.36
N LEU A 254 -0.12 -11.78 13.76
CA LEU A 254 -0.59 -13.13 13.41
C LEU A 254 -0.75 -13.29 11.90
N ALA A 255 -1.33 -12.30 11.22
CA ALA A 255 -1.49 -12.36 9.77
C ALA A 255 -0.13 -12.39 9.04
N ALA A 256 0.84 -11.58 9.47
CA ALA A 256 2.20 -11.57 8.93
C ALA A 256 2.88 -12.94 9.04
N VAL A 257 2.89 -13.51 10.24
CA VAL A 257 3.51 -14.82 10.52
C VAL A 257 2.83 -15.92 9.71
N CYS A 258 1.48 -15.96 9.73
CA CYS A 258 0.72 -16.97 9.01
C CYS A 258 0.90 -16.86 7.48
N GLY A 259 0.98 -15.64 6.94
CA GLY A 259 1.25 -15.41 5.53
C GLY A 259 2.62 -15.94 5.10
N GLY A 260 3.67 -15.63 5.86
CA GLY A 260 5.01 -16.14 5.64
C GLY A 260 5.09 -17.67 5.72
N LEU A 261 4.50 -18.27 6.76
CA LEU A 261 4.48 -19.73 6.94
C LEU A 261 3.70 -20.44 5.84
N ALA A 262 2.55 -19.92 5.43
CA ALA A 262 1.76 -20.48 4.34
C ALA A 262 2.53 -20.45 3.01
N THR A 263 3.14 -19.31 2.69
CA THR A 263 3.96 -19.17 1.48
C THR A 263 5.17 -20.12 1.49
N MET A 264 5.84 -20.26 2.64
CA MET A 264 6.93 -21.21 2.81
C MET A 264 6.44 -22.65 2.55
N ALA A 265 5.33 -23.05 3.14
CA ALA A 265 4.77 -24.39 2.99
C ALA A 265 4.34 -24.68 1.54
N VAL A 266 3.60 -23.75 0.90
CA VAL A 266 3.16 -23.88 -0.50
C VAL A 266 4.34 -24.02 -1.44
N THR A 267 5.38 -23.18 -1.28
CA THR A 267 6.56 -23.23 -2.13
C THR A 267 7.37 -24.51 -1.90
N TRP A 268 7.45 -24.98 -0.66
CA TRP A 268 8.11 -26.24 -0.34
C TRP A 268 7.43 -27.43 -1.00
N ILE A 269 6.10 -27.52 -0.87
CA ILE A 269 5.31 -28.61 -1.50
C ILE A 269 5.42 -28.54 -3.04
N LYS A 270 5.29 -27.34 -3.60
CA LYS A 270 5.22 -27.15 -5.05
C LYS A 270 6.55 -27.27 -5.78
N TYR A 271 7.63 -26.74 -5.17
CA TYR A 271 8.96 -26.68 -5.81
C TYR A 271 9.99 -27.63 -5.18
N GLY A 272 9.60 -28.41 -4.17
CA GLY A 272 10.49 -29.31 -3.44
C GLY A 272 11.48 -28.62 -2.50
N LYS A 273 11.50 -27.30 -2.47
CA LYS A 273 12.32 -26.44 -1.58
C LYS A 273 11.54 -25.20 -1.19
N PRO A 274 11.65 -24.73 0.07
CA PRO A 274 11.05 -23.46 0.46
C PRO A 274 11.76 -22.30 -0.25
N SER A 275 10.98 -21.38 -0.80
CA SER A 275 11.52 -20.17 -1.43
C SER A 275 11.61 -19.04 -0.42
N PHE A 276 12.84 -18.60 -0.11
CA PHE A 276 13.06 -17.52 0.85
C PHE A 276 12.50 -16.18 0.35
N SER A 277 12.73 -15.84 -0.91
CA SER A 277 12.21 -14.59 -1.50
C SER A 277 10.68 -14.54 -1.52
N LEU A 278 10.02 -15.66 -1.88
CA LEU A 278 8.55 -15.71 -1.84
C LEU A 278 8.02 -15.69 -0.40
N MET A 279 8.69 -16.34 0.55
CA MET A 279 8.30 -16.29 1.97
C MET A 279 8.37 -14.86 2.52
N LEU A 280 9.39 -14.06 2.14
CA LEU A 280 9.46 -12.65 2.49
C LEU A 280 8.24 -11.86 1.95
N ASN A 281 7.88 -12.08 0.69
CA ASN A 281 6.65 -11.51 0.13
C ASN A 281 5.38 -12.05 0.81
N GLY A 282 5.40 -13.29 1.31
CA GLY A 282 4.30 -13.88 2.06
C GLY A 282 4.03 -13.20 3.39
N VAL A 283 5.08 -12.75 4.09
CA VAL A 283 4.95 -11.91 5.28
C VAL A 283 4.24 -10.60 4.93
N LEU A 284 4.70 -9.93 3.86
CA LEU A 284 4.09 -8.68 3.40
C LEU A 284 2.64 -8.88 2.94
N ALA A 285 2.34 -9.98 2.25
CA ALA A 285 0.97 -10.30 1.82
C ALA A 285 0.02 -10.46 2.99
N GLY A 286 0.46 -11.11 4.07
CA GLY A 286 -0.31 -11.22 5.31
C GLY A 286 -0.55 -9.86 5.97
N LEU A 287 0.49 -9.02 6.02
CA LEU A 287 0.41 -7.65 6.54
C LEU A 287 -0.59 -6.80 5.73
N VAL A 288 -0.48 -6.82 4.42
CA VAL A 288 -1.39 -6.09 3.52
C VAL A 288 -2.84 -6.57 3.69
N ALA A 289 -3.06 -7.88 3.70
CA ALA A 289 -4.41 -8.43 3.74
C ALA A 289 -5.14 -8.14 5.06
N ILE A 290 -4.43 -8.05 6.19
CA ILE A 290 -5.07 -7.76 7.48
C ILE A 290 -5.39 -6.28 7.69
N THR A 291 -4.77 -5.39 6.93
CA THR A 291 -4.75 -3.94 7.17
C THR A 291 -6.15 -3.30 7.14
N ALA A 292 -7.11 -3.82 6.34
CA ALA A 292 -8.48 -3.27 6.31
C ALA A 292 -9.31 -3.61 7.53
N GLY A 293 -9.12 -4.79 8.11
CA GLY A 293 -9.99 -5.31 9.15
C GLY A 293 -9.27 -5.74 10.43
N CYS A 294 -8.05 -5.27 10.64
CA CYS A 294 -7.23 -5.65 11.79
C CYS A 294 -7.88 -5.28 13.15
N ASP A 295 -8.78 -4.31 13.16
CA ASP A 295 -9.58 -3.85 14.29
C ASP A 295 -10.86 -4.67 14.51
N LEU A 296 -11.44 -5.24 13.43
CA LEU A 296 -12.75 -5.89 13.45
C LEU A 296 -12.68 -7.42 13.53
N VAL A 297 -11.60 -8.05 13.08
CA VAL A 297 -11.51 -9.52 13.03
C VAL A 297 -10.92 -10.10 14.33
N SER A 298 -11.34 -11.31 14.69
CA SER A 298 -10.73 -12.02 15.80
C SER A 298 -9.26 -12.42 15.51
N PRO A 299 -8.44 -12.74 16.53
CA PRO A 299 -7.09 -13.27 16.29
C PRO A 299 -7.06 -14.52 15.39
N LEU A 300 -8.06 -15.40 15.51
CA LEU A 300 -8.21 -16.54 14.60
C LEU A 300 -8.54 -16.10 13.18
N GLY A 301 -9.44 -15.12 13.03
CA GLY A 301 -9.75 -14.51 11.73
C GLY A 301 -8.52 -13.93 11.06
N ALA A 302 -7.69 -13.20 11.81
CA ALA A 302 -6.42 -12.65 11.31
C ALA A 302 -5.45 -13.75 10.86
N ALA A 303 -5.31 -14.83 11.62
CA ALA A 303 -4.49 -15.97 11.21
C ALA A 303 -4.99 -16.63 9.92
N ILE A 304 -6.32 -16.78 9.75
CA ILE A 304 -6.93 -17.32 8.53
C ILE A 304 -6.66 -16.38 7.33
N ILE A 305 -6.84 -15.06 7.51
CA ILE A 305 -6.56 -14.07 6.47
C ILE A 305 -5.09 -14.18 6.03
N GLY A 306 -4.17 -14.22 6.98
CA GLY A 306 -2.74 -14.35 6.67
C GLY A 306 -2.40 -15.65 5.93
N LEU A 307 -2.91 -16.80 6.40
CA LEU A 307 -2.71 -18.10 5.74
C LEU A 307 -3.18 -18.07 4.28
N LEU A 308 -4.40 -17.58 4.06
CA LEU A 308 -4.98 -17.52 2.71
C LEU A 308 -4.24 -16.52 1.82
N ALA A 309 -3.85 -15.36 2.35
CA ALA A 309 -3.05 -14.37 1.61
C ALA A 309 -1.71 -14.97 1.14
N GLY A 310 -1.02 -15.72 2.01
CA GLY A 310 0.24 -16.39 1.65
C GLY A 310 0.08 -17.44 0.55
N VAL A 311 -1.04 -18.16 0.52
CA VAL A 311 -1.38 -19.11 -0.56
C VAL A 311 -1.68 -18.34 -1.86
N ILE A 312 -2.58 -17.36 -1.80
CA ILE A 312 -3.03 -16.55 -2.94
C ILE A 312 -1.83 -15.87 -3.61
N LEU A 313 -0.90 -15.34 -2.82
CA LEU A 313 0.30 -14.67 -3.31
C LEU A 313 1.10 -15.53 -4.29
N VAL A 314 1.38 -16.80 -3.94
CA VAL A 314 2.18 -17.70 -4.79
C VAL A 314 1.52 -17.90 -6.15
N PHE A 315 0.21 -18.18 -6.15
CA PHE A 315 -0.52 -18.39 -7.38
C PHE A 315 -0.72 -17.10 -8.19
N SER A 316 -0.90 -15.97 -7.52
CA SER A 316 -1.02 -14.67 -8.16
C SER A 316 0.26 -14.26 -8.89
N ILE A 317 1.43 -14.38 -8.23
CA ILE A 317 2.73 -14.09 -8.87
C ILE A 317 2.92 -14.96 -10.11
N GLU A 318 2.66 -16.26 -10.01
CA GLU A 318 2.78 -17.15 -11.16
C GLU A 318 1.81 -16.83 -12.28
N PHE A 319 0.59 -16.47 -11.94
CA PHE A 319 -0.43 -16.12 -12.93
C PHE A 319 -0.06 -14.84 -13.67
N ILE A 320 0.32 -13.78 -12.95
CA ILE A 320 0.73 -12.49 -13.54
C ILE A 320 1.99 -12.67 -14.40
N ASP A 321 2.99 -13.36 -13.89
CA ASP A 321 4.26 -13.56 -14.61
C ASP A 321 4.13 -14.56 -15.78
N SER A 322 3.60 -15.76 -15.51
CA SER A 322 3.69 -16.84 -16.49
C SER A 322 2.51 -16.96 -17.44
N LYS A 323 1.34 -16.42 -17.07
CA LYS A 323 0.13 -16.46 -17.90
C LYS A 323 -0.16 -15.13 -18.58
N LEU A 324 -0.11 -14.02 -17.81
CA LEU A 324 -0.35 -12.69 -18.36
C LEU A 324 0.90 -12.08 -19.02
N HIS A 325 2.09 -12.63 -18.76
CA HIS A 325 3.38 -12.10 -19.24
C HIS A 325 3.59 -10.65 -18.84
N ILE A 326 3.22 -10.30 -17.60
CA ILE A 326 3.47 -8.99 -17.00
C ILE A 326 4.66 -9.11 -16.06
N ASP A 327 5.71 -8.33 -16.32
CA ASP A 327 6.95 -8.35 -15.54
C ASP A 327 6.87 -7.38 -14.37
N ASP A 328 6.65 -7.93 -13.19
CA ASP A 328 6.69 -7.24 -11.90
C ASP A 328 7.91 -7.76 -11.10
N PRO A 329 9.02 -7.00 -11.07
CA PRO A 329 10.28 -7.45 -10.49
C PRO A 329 10.22 -7.89 -9.03
N VAL A 330 9.40 -7.23 -8.22
CA VAL A 330 9.32 -7.46 -6.77
C VAL A 330 8.02 -8.12 -6.33
N GLY A 331 7.05 -8.28 -7.25
CA GLY A 331 5.73 -8.84 -6.94
C GLY A 331 4.76 -7.86 -6.29
N ALA A 332 4.98 -6.55 -6.47
CA ALA A 332 4.17 -5.50 -5.85
C ALA A 332 2.68 -5.62 -6.18
N SER A 333 2.33 -5.93 -7.44
CA SER A 333 0.95 -6.11 -7.88
C SER A 333 0.24 -7.27 -7.14
N SER A 334 0.97 -8.37 -6.88
CA SER A 334 0.43 -9.51 -6.14
C SER A 334 0.35 -9.25 -4.63
N VAL A 335 1.40 -8.69 -4.04
CA VAL A 335 1.48 -8.39 -2.61
C VAL A 335 0.45 -7.32 -2.23
N HIS A 336 0.43 -6.21 -2.95
CA HIS A 336 -0.38 -5.06 -2.57
C HIS A 336 -1.75 -5.03 -3.27
N GLY A 337 -1.82 -5.27 -4.59
CA GLY A 337 -3.07 -5.28 -5.33
C GLY A 337 -3.95 -6.48 -4.97
N VAL A 338 -3.48 -7.69 -5.29
CA VAL A 338 -4.30 -8.90 -5.10
C VAL A 338 -4.59 -9.18 -3.62
N CYS A 339 -3.58 -9.07 -2.74
CA CYS A 339 -3.79 -9.32 -1.31
C CYS A 339 -4.51 -8.16 -0.61
N GLY A 340 -4.42 -6.92 -1.11
CA GLY A 340 -5.22 -5.79 -0.62
C GLY A 340 -6.71 -5.97 -0.92
N ILE A 341 -7.05 -6.33 -2.17
CA ILE A 341 -8.41 -6.68 -2.57
C ILE A 341 -8.93 -7.84 -1.69
N PHE A 342 -8.16 -8.91 -1.61
CA PHE A 342 -8.53 -10.08 -0.82
C PHE A 342 -8.80 -9.73 0.65
N GLY A 343 -7.92 -8.96 1.30
CA GLY A 343 -8.05 -8.57 2.70
C GLY A 343 -9.29 -7.71 2.96
N THR A 344 -9.56 -6.75 2.08
CA THR A 344 -10.77 -5.91 2.13
C THR A 344 -12.05 -6.74 2.06
N LEU A 345 -12.09 -7.75 1.17
CA LEU A 345 -13.22 -8.67 1.08
C LEU A 345 -13.35 -9.53 2.33
N MET A 346 -12.23 -10.04 2.87
CA MET A 346 -12.24 -10.86 4.09
C MET A 346 -12.72 -10.09 5.32
N THR A 347 -12.52 -8.78 5.38
CA THR A 347 -13.08 -7.92 6.42
C THR A 347 -14.61 -8.05 6.47
N GLY A 348 -15.29 -7.96 5.32
CA GLY A 348 -16.74 -8.12 5.24
C GLY A 348 -17.25 -9.51 5.62
N LEU A 349 -16.39 -10.53 5.51
CA LEU A 349 -16.74 -11.91 5.89
C LEU A 349 -16.44 -12.22 7.36
N LEU A 350 -15.30 -11.75 7.89
CA LEU A 350 -14.72 -12.19 9.17
C LEU A 350 -14.76 -11.12 10.28
N ALA A 351 -15.32 -9.92 10.04
CA ALA A 351 -15.57 -8.98 11.12
C ALA A 351 -16.45 -9.64 12.19
N VAL A 352 -16.05 -9.54 13.46
CA VAL A 352 -16.78 -10.16 14.58
C VAL A 352 -18.18 -9.55 14.70
N ASP A 353 -18.26 -8.23 14.52
CA ASP A 353 -19.52 -7.51 14.48
C ASP A 353 -19.87 -7.19 13.01
N GLY A 354 -21.01 -7.67 12.54
CA GLY A 354 -21.54 -7.40 11.21
C GLY A 354 -20.97 -8.24 10.07
N GLY A 355 -19.96 -9.06 10.29
CA GLY A 355 -19.40 -9.94 9.27
C GLY A 355 -20.33 -11.10 8.90
N ALA A 356 -20.31 -11.51 7.64
CA ALA A 356 -21.22 -12.51 7.11
C ALA A 356 -21.13 -13.86 7.85
N PHE A 357 -19.93 -14.28 8.27
CA PHE A 357 -19.73 -15.55 8.99
C PHE A 357 -20.06 -15.47 10.48
N TYR A 358 -20.28 -14.29 11.00
CA TYR A 358 -20.70 -14.04 12.39
C TYR A 358 -22.19 -13.66 12.50
N GLY A 359 -22.98 -13.88 11.45
CA GLY A 359 -24.42 -13.66 11.47
C GLY A 359 -24.89 -12.26 11.09
N GLY A 360 -23.97 -11.36 10.68
CA GLY A 360 -24.33 -10.00 10.24
C GLY A 360 -24.99 -9.91 8.86
N GLY A 361 -25.14 -11.05 8.16
CA GLY A 361 -25.64 -11.07 6.79
C GLY A 361 -24.59 -10.62 5.76
N PHE A 362 -25.02 -10.42 4.53
CA PHE A 362 -24.10 -10.09 3.43
C PHE A 362 -24.01 -8.58 3.11
N GLY A 363 -24.70 -7.73 3.85
CA GLY A 363 -24.73 -6.27 3.59
C GLY A 363 -23.33 -5.65 3.70
N PHE A 364 -22.61 -5.92 4.78
CA PHE A 364 -21.24 -5.41 4.97
C PHE A 364 -20.26 -5.99 3.94
N PHE A 365 -20.35 -7.28 3.63
CA PHE A 365 -19.54 -7.88 2.57
C PHE A 365 -19.80 -7.26 1.19
N ALA A 366 -21.07 -6.95 0.88
CA ALA A 366 -21.44 -6.26 -0.34
C ALA A 366 -20.91 -4.83 -0.39
N ALA A 367 -20.96 -4.09 0.74
CA ALA A 367 -20.37 -2.76 0.86
C ALA A 367 -18.85 -2.80 0.64
N GLN A 368 -18.14 -3.76 1.25
CA GLN A 368 -16.70 -3.97 1.04
C GLN A 368 -16.39 -4.31 -0.43
N THR A 369 -17.18 -5.19 -1.04
CA THR A 369 -17.01 -5.56 -2.46
C THR A 369 -17.22 -4.38 -3.39
N PHE A 370 -18.24 -3.59 -3.15
CA PHE A 370 -18.53 -2.41 -3.95
C PHE A 370 -17.44 -1.34 -3.78
N GLY A 371 -17.07 -1.03 -2.53
CA GLY A 371 -16.06 -0.01 -2.23
C GLY A 371 -14.70 -0.34 -2.86
N ILE A 372 -14.19 -1.56 -2.68
CA ILE A 372 -12.90 -1.95 -3.27
C ILE A 372 -12.95 -1.92 -4.80
N LEU A 373 -14.06 -2.36 -5.42
CA LEU A 373 -14.21 -2.30 -6.87
C LEU A 373 -14.15 -0.86 -7.40
N VAL A 374 -14.82 0.07 -6.74
CA VAL A 374 -14.82 1.49 -7.17
C VAL A 374 -13.45 2.13 -7.00
N ILE A 375 -12.77 1.86 -5.89
CA ILE A 375 -11.41 2.36 -5.62
C ILE A 375 -10.43 1.80 -6.66
N ASP A 376 -10.48 0.51 -6.96
CA ASP A 376 -9.60 -0.12 -7.95
C ASP A 376 -9.88 0.33 -9.38
N VAL A 377 -11.15 0.57 -9.74
CA VAL A 377 -11.52 1.15 -11.04
C VAL A 377 -10.96 2.57 -11.16
N TRP A 378 -11.04 3.37 -10.09
CA TRP A 378 -10.43 4.70 -10.06
C TRP A 378 -8.92 4.62 -10.27
N ALA A 379 -8.21 3.77 -9.52
CA ALA A 379 -6.79 3.57 -9.65
C ALA A 379 -6.40 3.08 -11.06
N ALA A 380 -7.14 2.11 -11.61
CA ALA A 380 -6.87 1.58 -12.94
C ALA A 380 -7.09 2.63 -14.04
N VAL A 381 -8.22 3.34 -14.04
CA VAL A 381 -8.54 4.34 -15.06
C VAL A 381 -7.56 5.51 -15.02
N THR A 382 -7.33 6.08 -13.84
CA THR A 382 -6.39 7.19 -13.68
C THR A 382 -4.96 6.77 -13.96
N GLY A 383 -4.56 5.55 -13.57
CA GLY A 383 -3.26 4.97 -13.91
C GLY A 383 -3.08 4.77 -15.41
N ILE A 384 -4.07 4.24 -16.14
CA ILE A 384 -4.03 4.09 -17.60
C ILE A 384 -3.85 5.46 -18.25
N ILE A 385 -4.63 6.45 -17.86
CA ILE A 385 -4.52 7.82 -18.40
C ILE A 385 -3.12 8.37 -18.14
N LEU A 386 -2.62 8.27 -16.90
CA LEU A 386 -1.32 8.78 -16.49
C LEU A 386 -0.18 8.11 -17.28
N PHE A 387 -0.07 6.79 -17.22
CA PHE A 387 1.07 6.09 -17.83
C PHE A 387 1.06 6.11 -19.35
N LEU A 388 -0.12 6.05 -19.99
CA LEU A 388 -0.21 6.21 -21.45
C LEU A 388 0.11 7.63 -21.90
N SER A 389 -0.30 8.65 -21.14
CA SER A 389 0.05 10.05 -21.41
C SER A 389 1.56 10.26 -21.32
N ILE A 390 2.20 9.81 -20.24
CA ILE A 390 3.66 9.87 -20.08
C ILE A 390 4.35 9.11 -21.24
N LYS A 391 3.90 7.89 -21.52
CA LYS A 391 4.47 7.06 -22.60
C LYS A 391 4.40 7.73 -23.95
N LYS A 392 3.29 8.39 -24.27
CA LYS A 392 3.05 9.05 -25.58
C LYS A 392 3.78 10.38 -25.69
N LEU A 393 3.84 11.18 -24.63
CA LEU A 393 4.36 12.54 -24.68
C LEU A 393 5.89 12.61 -24.53
N VAL A 394 6.45 11.80 -23.62
CA VAL A 394 7.86 11.92 -23.23
C VAL A 394 8.61 10.57 -23.33
N GLY A 395 7.87 9.47 -23.32
CA GLY A 395 8.44 8.13 -23.25
C GLY A 395 8.75 7.69 -21.82
N LEU A 396 8.15 6.57 -21.40
CA LEU A 396 8.20 6.07 -20.03
C LEU A 396 9.48 5.25 -19.74
N ARG A 397 10.01 4.54 -20.77
CA ARG A 397 11.10 3.57 -20.64
C ARG A 397 12.44 4.18 -21.06
N VAL A 398 13.52 3.76 -20.41
CA VAL A 398 14.89 4.07 -20.82
C VAL A 398 15.24 3.36 -22.12
N ASP A 399 16.31 3.82 -22.81
CA ASP A 399 16.83 3.16 -23.99
C ASP A 399 17.39 1.77 -23.65
N LYS A 400 17.37 0.88 -24.67
CA LYS A 400 17.84 -0.52 -24.51
C LYS A 400 19.25 -0.61 -23.92
N ARG A 401 20.17 0.24 -24.37
CA ARG A 401 21.55 0.28 -23.88
C ARG A 401 21.61 0.60 -22.38
N ILE A 402 20.83 1.58 -21.94
CA ILE A 402 20.77 1.99 -20.52
C ILE A 402 20.24 0.85 -19.66
N GLU A 403 19.19 0.15 -20.13
CA GLU A 403 18.65 -1.01 -19.42
C GLU A 403 19.65 -2.19 -19.36
N GLU A 404 20.44 -2.40 -20.43
CA GLU A 404 21.48 -3.44 -20.47
C GLU A 404 22.67 -3.14 -19.57
N GLU A 405 23.13 -1.88 -19.54
CA GLU A 405 24.31 -1.47 -18.79
C GLU A 405 23.98 -1.09 -17.32
N GLY A 406 22.78 -0.57 -17.05
CA GLY A 406 22.27 -0.20 -15.72
C GLY A 406 21.93 1.27 -15.60
N LEU A 407 20.88 1.56 -14.80
CA LEU A 407 20.34 2.91 -14.65
C LEU A 407 21.24 3.79 -13.76
N ASP A 408 21.96 3.21 -12.81
CA ASP A 408 22.77 3.93 -11.84
C ASP A 408 23.74 4.92 -12.51
N ILE A 409 24.50 4.43 -13.47
CA ILE A 409 25.52 5.25 -14.16
C ILE A 409 24.87 6.26 -15.12
N TYR A 410 23.83 5.83 -15.87
CA TYR A 410 23.26 6.69 -16.91
C TYR A 410 22.28 7.74 -16.38
N GLU A 411 21.49 7.40 -15.36
CA GLU A 411 20.50 8.33 -14.80
C GLU A 411 21.11 9.21 -13.71
N HIS A 412 22.18 8.74 -13.00
CA HIS A 412 22.71 9.41 -11.81
C HIS A 412 24.24 9.67 -11.84
N GLY A 413 24.99 8.96 -12.68
CA GLY A 413 26.47 9.06 -12.70
C GLY A 413 27.14 8.44 -11.48
N GLU A 414 26.44 7.65 -10.69
CA GLU A 414 26.89 7.06 -9.43
C GLU A 414 26.60 5.56 -9.42
N SER A 415 27.29 4.80 -8.57
CA SER A 415 27.03 3.38 -8.33
C SER A 415 27.13 3.08 -6.84
N CYS A 416 26.24 2.22 -6.34
CA CYS A 416 26.32 1.71 -4.97
C CYS A 416 27.39 0.61 -4.79
N PHE A 417 27.85 0.03 -5.89
CA PHE A 417 28.83 -1.06 -5.89
C PHE A 417 29.94 -0.76 -6.91
N ASN A 418 31.19 -0.86 -6.48
CA ASN A 418 32.37 -0.66 -7.31
C ASN A 418 32.69 -1.91 -8.13
#